data_2d067c27c81f77dc3427247de494fdff
#
_entry.id   2d067c27c81f77dc3427247de494fdff
#
_cell.length_a   1.000
_cell.length_b   1.000
_cell.length_c   1.000
_cell.angle_alpha   90.00
_cell.angle_beta   90.00
_cell.angle_gamma   90.00
#
_symmetry.space_group_name_H-M   'P 1'
#
loop_
_entity.id
_entity.type
_entity.pdbx_description
1 polymer ?
#
loop_
_entity_poly.entity_id
_entity_poly.type
_entity_poly.pdbx_seq_one_letter_code
_entity_poly.pdbx_strand_id
1 'polypeptide(L)'
;MWPKDLDDFEPLTNDEEGLDTGDALYFAFKGDQLICKTSSGVPEPITADDFRWFDVETSSRHLLGRFRGVGCYALGVEGNLPEGYSLTGLRGILGRTAMETFYLAGRALQTVEWHNTNKFCGRCGAPMSEHPQDRAKLCESCGFIAYPRLSPSIIVLVTKGEEMLLARNAAWPNGMFSTLAGFVEAGESIEQTVHREVMEEVGLRVKNLKYFGSQSWPFPNSLMLGFHAEYDSGDIVCQPGEIAEAKSVSYTHLTLPTKA
;
A
#
# COMPACT_ATOMS: atom_id res chain seq x y z
N MET A 1 -13.55 0.79 -10.97
CA MET A 1 -13.21 2.18 -11.35
C MET A 1 -12.07 2.58 -10.43
N TRP A 2 -10.87 2.86 -10.96
CA TRP A 2 -9.77 3.37 -10.15
C TRP A 2 -10.22 4.65 -9.47
N PRO A 3 -9.81 4.86 -8.21
CA PRO A 3 -10.17 6.07 -7.53
C PRO A 3 -9.55 7.26 -8.28
N LYS A 4 -10.40 8.15 -8.74
CA LYS A 4 -10.02 9.51 -9.12
C LYS A 4 -9.64 10.34 -7.89
N ASP A 5 -9.49 9.66 -6.75
CA ASP A 5 -9.48 10.25 -5.41
C ASP A 5 -8.15 10.96 -5.10
N LEU A 6 -7.14 10.89 -6.00
CA LEU A 6 -5.88 11.62 -5.89
C LEU A 6 -5.58 12.53 -7.10
N ASP A 7 -6.59 12.84 -7.94
CA ASP A 7 -6.42 13.79 -9.06
C ASP A 7 -5.98 15.18 -8.56
N ASP A 8 -6.34 15.53 -7.32
CA ASP A 8 -5.97 16.79 -6.65
C ASP A 8 -4.64 16.72 -5.87
N PHE A 9 -3.90 15.62 -5.96
CA PHE A 9 -2.62 15.46 -5.29
C PHE A 9 -1.44 15.65 -6.23
N GLU A 10 -0.62 16.64 -5.93
CA GLU A 10 0.64 16.94 -6.60
C GLU A 10 1.81 16.41 -5.78
N PRO A 11 2.54 15.36 -6.24
CA PRO A 11 3.69 14.85 -5.52
C PRO A 11 4.86 15.83 -5.60
N LEU A 12 5.47 16.12 -4.44
CA LEU A 12 6.65 16.97 -4.31
C LEU A 12 7.73 16.24 -3.49
N THR A 13 8.99 16.54 -3.76
CA THR A 13 10.14 15.97 -3.04
C THR A 13 10.87 17.00 -2.19
N ASN A 14 10.83 18.27 -2.59
CA ASN A 14 11.49 19.38 -1.91
C ASN A 14 10.45 20.29 -1.27
N ASP A 15 10.74 20.76 -0.05
CA ASP A 15 9.89 21.76 0.62
C ASP A 15 9.88 23.06 -0.19
N GLU A 16 8.68 23.58 -0.44
CA GLU A 16 8.44 24.90 -0.99
C GLU A 16 7.96 25.84 0.11
N GLU A 17 8.31 27.12 0.02
CA GLU A 17 7.84 28.12 0.98
C GLU A 17 6.31 28.15 1.03
N GLY A 18 5.75 28.14 2.25
CA GLY A 18 4.31 28.26 2.47
C GLY A 18 3.51 26.95 2.44
N LEU A 19 4.15 25.78 2.33
CA LEU A 19 3.44 24.49 2.43
C LEU A 19 3.27 23.99 3.86
N ASP A 20 4.18 24.36 4.78
CA ASP A 20 4.11 23.98 6.19
C ASP A 20 3.33 25.03 7.00
N THR A 21 2.07 25.18 6.67
CA THR A 21 1.11 26.06 7.36
C THR A 21 0.38 25.33 8.49
N GLY A 22 -0.35 26.04 9.34
CA GLY A 22 -1.08 25.43 10.47
C GLY A 22 -2.08 24.36 10.08
N ASP A 23 -2.62 24.41 8.86
CA ASP A 23 -3.55 23.46 8.26
C ASP A 23 -2.87 22.33 7.46
N ALA A 24 -1.53 22.33 7.33
CA ALA A 24 -0.79 21.26 6.69
C ALA A 24 -1.15 19.90 7.31
N LEU A 25 -1.36 18.89 6.45
CA LEU A 25 -1.76 17.55 6.88
C LEU A 25 -0.53 16.74 7.27
N TYR A 26 -0.53 16.28 8.52
CA TYR A 26 0.53 15.44 9.07
C TYR A 26 0.04 14.00 9.22
N PHE A 27 0.60 13.12 8.41
CA PHE A 27 0.46 11.67 8.57
C PHE A 27 1.59 11.18 9.47
N ALA A 28 1.37 11.27 10.78
CA ALA A 28 2.37 10.92 11.79
C ALA A 28 2.20 9.48 12.24
N PHE A 29 3.31 8.74 12.28
CA PHE A 29 3.36 7.33 12.64
C PHE A 29 4.24 7.09 13.85
N LYS A 30 3.72 6.31 14.79
CA LYS A 30 4.51 5.67 15.85
C LYS A 30 4.64 4.17 15.49
N GLY A 31 5.83 3.77 15.06
CA GLY A 31 6.00 2.50 14.38
C GLY A 31 5.20 2.44 13.08
N ASP A 32 4.31 1.46 12.94
CA ASP A 32 3.40 1.27 11.80
C ASP A 32 1.99 1.82 12.02
N GLN A 33 1.75 2.47 13.15
CA GLN A 33 0.44 2.97 13.53
C GLN A 33 0.31 4.48 13.30
N LEU A 34 -0.71 4.87 12.54
CA LEU A 34 -1.07 6.24 12.27
C LEU A 34 -1.70 6.89 13.51
N ILE A 35 -1.26 8.09 13.82
CA ILE A 35 -1.89 8.94 14.83
C ILE A 35 -3.13 9.59 14.22
N CYS A 36 -4.29 9.38 14.85
CA CYS A 36 -5.57 9.90 14.41
C CYS A 36 -6.26 10.68 15.51
N LYS A 37 -7.02 11.71 15.15
CA LYS A 37 -8.00 12.34 16.04
C LYS A 37 -9.13 11.37 16.34
N THR A 38 -9.63 11.40 17.57
CA THR A 38 -10.73 10.53 18.01
C THR A 38 -12.07 11.25 18.15
N SER A 39 -12.08 12.58 17.98
CA SER A 39 -13.23 13.43 18.26
C SER A 39 -14.44 13.19 17.35
N SER A 40 -14.22 12.78 16.09
CA SER A 40 -15.29 12.57 15.11
C SER A 40 -15.78 11.12 15.02
N GLY A 41 -15.12 10.16 15.70
CA GLY A 41 -15.37 8.74 15.52
C GLY A 41 -14.86 8.17 14.17
N VAL A 42 -14.38 9.04 13.27
CA VAL A 42 -13.72 8.72 12.01
C VAL A 42 -12.23 9.02 12.18
N PRO A 43 -11.34 8.10 11.81
CA PRO A 43 -9.89 8.38 11.85
C PRO A 43 -9.53 9.49 10.86
N GLU A 44 -9.09 10.63 11.37
CA GLU A 44 -8.63 11.77 10.59
C GLU A 44 -7.13 12.00 10.82
N PRO A 45 -6.36 12.43 9.80
CA PRO A 45 -4.99 12.87 10.00
C PRO A 45 -4.96 14.10 10.89
N ILE A 46 -3.81 14.32 11.52
CA ILE A 46 -3.60 15.52 12.34
C ILE A 46 -3.12 16.67 11.45
N THR A 47 -3.28 17.90 11.93
CA THR A 47 -2.71 19.09 11.29
C THR A 47 -1.40 19.50 11.96
N ALA A 48 -0.65 20.39 11.31
CA ALA A 48 0.54 20.98 11.91
C ALA A 48 0.20 21.74 13.22
N ASP A 49 -0.96 22.39 13.27
CA ASP A 49 -1.42 23.07 14.49
C ASP A 49 -1.72 22.09 15.62
N ASP A 50 -2.30 20.93 15.34
CA ASP A 50 -2.49 19.89 16.36
C ASP A 50 -1.15 19.38 16.87
N PHE A 51 -0.21 19.13 15.96
CA PHE A 51 1.09 18.53 16.28
C PHE A 51 1.95 19.40 17.19
N ARG A 52 1.79 20.72 17.19
CA ARG A 52 2.49 21.65 18.09
C ARG A 52 2.29 21.37 19.58
N TRP A 53 1.21 20.70 19.93
CA TRP A 53 0.86 20.36 21.31
C TRP A 53 1.34 18.97 21.73
N PHE A 54 2.00 18.24 20.82
CA PHE A 54 2.49 16.91 21.12
C PHE A 54 3.86 16.97 21.79
N ASP A 55 4.00 16.24 22.89
CA ASP A 55 5.29 15.99 23.55
C ASP A 55 5.94 14.73 22.97
N VAL A 56 6.36 14.82 21.71
CA VAL A 56 6.95 13.71 20.94
C VAL A 56 8.24 14.15 20.27
N GLU A 57 9.15 13.22 20.10
CA GLU A 57 10.34 13.39 19.29
C GLU A 57 10.04 13.00 17.84
N THR A 58 10.39 13.85 16.89
CA THR A 58 10.26 13.56 15.46
C THR A 58 11.53 12.87 14.96
N SER A 59 11.42 11.60 14.63
CA SER A 59 12.54 10.79 14.12
C SER A 59 12.77 10.95 12.61
N SER A 60 11.73 11.34 11.88
CA SER A 60 11.80 11.65 10.44
C SER A 60 10.65 12.56 10.01
N ARG A 61 10.91 13.41 9.00
CA ARG A 61 9.91 14.29 8.37
C ARG A 61 10.17 14.37 6.88
N HIS A 62 9.15 14.05 6.09
CA HIS A 62 9.24 14.07 4.63
C HIS A 62 8.01 14.75 4.03
N LEU A 63 8.22 15.74 3.15
CA LEU A 63 7.15 16.27 2.32
C LEU A 63 6.68 15.17 1.37
N LEU A 64 5.39 14.90 1.30
CA LEU A 64 4.78 13.98 0.34
C LEU A 64 4.35 14.69 -0.94
N GLY A 65 3.87 15.91 -0.78
CA GLY A 65 3.31 16.73 -1.83
C GLY A 65 2.26 17.70 -1.32
N ARG A 66 1.40 18.15 -2.24
CA ARG A 66 0.29 19.07 -1.98
C ARG A 66 -1.03 18.41 -2.35
N PHE A 67 -1.99 18.45 -1.46
CA PHE A 67 -3.34 17.95 -1.70
C PHE A 67 -4.34 19.10 -1.55
N ARG A 68 -5.05 19.45 -2.62
CA ARG A 68 -5.99 20.58 -2.65
C ARG A 68 -5.36 21.90 -2.15
N GLY A 69 -4.09 22.14 -2.51
CA GLY A 69 -3.35 23.32 -2.10
C GLY A 69 -2.69 23.25 -0.72
N VAL A 70 -2.97 22.20 0.07
CA VAL A 70 -2.45 22.02 1.43
C VAL A 70 -1.25 21.09 1.43
N GLY A 71 -0.19 21.44 2.15
CA GLY A 71 1.00 20.60 2.30
C GLY A 71 0.69 19.28 3.04
N CYS A 72 1.25 18.17 2.56
CA CYS A 72 1.10 16.85 3.16
C CYS A 72 2.46 16.30 3.55
N TYR A 73 2.62 15.90 4.80
CA TYR A 73 3.88 15.41 5.35
C TYR A 73 3.75 14.04 5.98
N ALA A 74 4.77 13.22 5.82
CA ALA A 74 4.95 11.97 6.56
C ALA A 74 5.91 12.19 7.72
N LEU A 75 5.51 11.84 8.94
CA LEU A 75 6.32 11.96 10.14
C LEU A 75 6.49 10.60 10.82
N GLY A 76 7.73 10.27 11.19
CA GLY A 76 8.00 9.24 12.19
C GLY A 76 8.14 9.91 13.54
N VAL A 77 7.46 9.40 14.57
CA VAL A 77 7.49 10.00 15.92
C VAL A 77 7.66 8.95 17.01
N GLU A 78 8.29 9.37 18.10
CA GLU A 78 8.42 8.62 19.34
C GLU A 78 7.89 9.46 20.50
N GLY A 79 7.40 8.82 21.56
CA GLY A 79 6.87 9.50 22.75
C GLY A 79 5.43 9.13 23.05
N ASN A 80 4.78 9.90 23.90
CA ASN A 80 3.40 9.67 24.34
C ASN A 80 2.43 10.60 23.61
N LEU A 81 1.26 10.06 23.28
CA LEU A 81 0.22 10.86 22.64
C LEU A 81 -0.58 11.62 23.70
N PRO A 82 -1.00 12.87 23.39
CA PRO A 82 -1.93 13.60 24.23
C PRO A 82 -3.33 12.95 24.21
N GLU A 83 -4.16 13.32 25.19
CA GLU A 83 -5.56 12.90 25.23
C GLU A 83 -6.32 13.39 23.97
N GLY A 84 -7.27 12.59 23.49
CA GLY A 84 -8.04 12.89 22.27
C GLY A 84 -7.43 12.36 20.97
N TYR A 85 -6.30 11.65 21.05
CA TYR A 85 -5.65 10.99 19.91
C TYR A 85 -5.48 9.50 20.15
N SER A 86 -5.45 8.72 19.08
CA SER A 86 -5.27 7.27 19.12
C SER A 86 -4.33 6.78 18.03
N LEU A 87 -3.80 5.58 18.26
CA LEU A 87 -3.01 4.85 17.27
C LEU A 87 -3.90 3.86 16.51
N THR A 88 -3.82 3.89 15.19
CA THR A 88 -4.62 3.00 14.34
C THR A 88 -3.77 2.51 13.17
N GLY A 89 -3.71 1.20 12.96
CA GLY A 89 -3.07 0.63 11.77
C GLY A 89 -3.85 0.96 10.50
N LEU A 90 -3.18 1.04 9.34
CA LEU A 90 -3.82 1.39 8.07
C LEU A 90 -5.02 0.50 7.71
N ARG A 91 -4.99 -0.80 8.04
CA ARG A 91 -6.14 -1.69 7.83
C ARG A 91 -7.37 -1.25 8.63
N GLY A 92 -7.16 -0.63 9.78
CA GLY A 92 -8.23 -0.13 10.65
C GLY A 92 -8.91 1.14 10.14
N ILE A 93 -8.28 1.88 9.21
CA ILE A 93 -8.87 3.08 8.60
C ILE A 93 -9.50 2.80 7.22
N LEU A 94 -9.18 1.66 6.59
CA LEU A 94 -9.73 1.29 5.29
C LEU A 94 -11.26 1.17 5.37
N GLY A 95 -11.97 1.91 4.53
CA GLY A 95 -13.43 1.97 4.50
C GLY A 95 -14.07 2.78 5.64
N ARG A 96 -13.27 3.34 6.57
CA ARG A 96 -13.73 4.20 7.67
C ARG A 96 -13.37 5.66 7.49
N THR A 97 -12.48 5.96 6.59
CA THR A 97 -12.06 7.31 6.20
C THR A 97 -12.23 7.51 4.70
N ALA A 98 -12.08 8.73 4.22
CA ALA A 98 -12.05 9.02 2.79
C ALA A 98 -10.91 8.26 2.11
N MET A 99 -11.11 7.80 0.88
CA MET A 99 -10.10 6.98 0.18
C MET A 99 -8.81 7.75 -0.08
N GLU A 100 -8.89 9.05 -0.35
CA GLU A 100 -7.72 9.93 -0.47
C GLU A 100 -6.88 9.94 0.80
N THR A 101 -7.52 10.01 1.98
CA THR A 101 -6.83 9.93 3.28
C THR A 101 -6.12 8.59 3.44
N PHE A 102 -6.77 7.48 3.08
CA PHE A 102 -6.16 6.15 3.11
C PHE A 102 -4.92 6.06 2.20
N TYR A 103 -5.00 6.57 0.96
CA TYR A 103 -3.87 6.55 0.03
C TYR A 103 -2.71 7.43 0.48
N LEU A 104 -3.00 8.63 0.99
CA LEU A 104 -1.97 9.52 1.52
C LEU A 104 -1.31 8.94 2.77
N ALA A 105 -2.09 8.35 3.68
CA ALA A 105 -1.57 7.64 4.84
C ALA A 105 -0.70 6.44 4.44
N GLY A 106 -1.12 5.68 3.43
CA GLY A 106 -0.33 4.57 2.89
C GLY A 106 1.00 5.03 2.29
N ARG A 107 1.00 6.10 1.51
CA ARG A 107 2.23 6.74 0.99
C ARG A 107 3.13 7.22 2.12
N ALA A 108 2.55 7.82 3.15
CA ALA A 108 3.29 8.29 4.31
C ALA A 108 3.96 7.14 5.07
N LEU A 109 3.22 6.07 5.36
CA LEU A 109 3.78 4.89 6.04
C LEU A 109 4.96 4.30 5.27
N GLN A 110 4.79 4.09 3.96
CA GLN A 110 5.87 3.57 3.11
C GLN A 110 7.11 4.48 3.11
N THR A 111 6.92 5.80 3.20
CA THR A 111 8.02 6.76 3.25
C THR A 111 8.74 6.72 4.60
N VAL A 112 8.00 6.68 5.72
CA VAL A 112 8.56 6.58 7.07
C VAL A 112 9.30 5.25 7.26
N GLU A 113 8.70 4.14 6.82
CA GLU A 113 9.29 2.81 6.92
C GLU A 113 10.58 2.71 6.08
N TRP A 114 10.55 3.21 4.85
CA TRP A 114 11.76 3.30 4.03
C TRP A 114 12.86 4.10 4.72
N HIS A 115 12.55 5.27 5.28
CA HIS A 115 13.52 6.08 6.03
C HIS A 115 14.14 5.27 7.17
N ASN A 116 13.29 4.61 7.98
CA ASN A 116 13.73 3.88 9.17
C ASN A 116 14.55 2.62 8.84
N THR A 117 14.25 1.96 7.72
CA THR A 117 14.94 0.73 7.30
C THR A 117 16.19 0.98 6.46
N ASN A 118 16.46 2.24 6.05
CA ASN A 118 17.63 2.63 5.25
C ASN A 118 18.54 3.63 6.00
N LYS A 119 18.67 3.52 7.32
CA LYS A 119 19.60 4.33 8.13
C LYS A 119 21.06 3.96 7.88
N PHE A 120 21.33 2.73 7.47
CA PHE A 120 22.65 2.21 7.14
C PHE A 120 22.66 1.61 5.74
N CYS A 121 23.79 1.76 5.07
CA CYS A 121 23.98 1.25 3.71
C CYS A 121 23.99 -0.28 3.68
N GLY A 122 23.09 -0.89 2.92
CA GLY A 122 23.04 -2.35 2.73
C GLY A 122 24.26 -2.93 1.98
N ARG A 123 25.13 -2.07 1.39
CA ARG A 123 26.32 -2.48 0.66
C ARG A 123 27.59 -2.45 1.53
N CYS A 124 27.78 -1.41 2.35
CA CYS A 124 29.03 -1.20 3.10
C CYS A 124 28.85 -0.94 4.60
N GLY A 125 27.61 -0.86 5.09
CA GLY A 125 27.28 -0.65 6.50
C GLY A 125 27.44 0.79 7.00
N ALA A 126 27.92 1.74 6.19
CA ALA A 126 28.06 3.14 6.58
C ALA A 126 26.69 3.82 6.77
N PRO A 127 26.59 4.88 7.61
CA PRO A 127 25.37 5.67 7.71
C PRO A 127 24.97 6.27 6.36
N MET A 128 23.66 6.43 6.12
CA MET A 128 23.12 7.02 4.92
C MET A 128 22.54 8.41 5.18
N SER A 129 22.79 9.34 4.27
CA SER A 129 22.23 10.70 4.25
C SER A 129 21.03 10.80 3.30
N GLU A 130 20.26 11.90 3.39
CA GLU A 130 19.23 12.22 2.39
C GLU A 130 19.89 12.60 1.06
N HIS A 131 19.33 12.09 -0.04
CA HIS A 131 19.78 12.51 -1.38
C HIS A 131 19.32 13.94 -1.65
N PRO A 132 20.17 14.84 -2.21
CA PRO A 132 19.85 16.26 -2.30
C PRO A 132 18.73 16.61 -3.29
N GLN A 133 18.40 15.73 -4.22
CA GLN A 133 17.42 16.00 -5.29
C GLN A 133 16.26 15.01 -5.31
N ASP A 134 16.52 13.76 -4.94
CA ASP A 134 15.53 12.68 -5.04
C ASP A 134 15.02 12.27 -3.66
N ARG A 135 13.83 11.70 -3.61
CA ARG A 135 13.38 10.93 -2.45
C ARG A 135 14.17 9.62 -2.39
N ALA A 136 15.42 9.72 -1.95
CA ALA A 136 16.35 8.62 -1.84
C ALA A 136 17.30 8.82 -0.66
N LYS A 137 17.94 7.76 -0.21
CA LYS A 137 19.09 7.80 0.69
C LYS A 137 20.36 7.59 -0.12
N LEU A 138 21.41 8.36 0.21
CA LEU A 138 22.73 8.29 -0.39
C LEU A 138 23.75 7.80 0.63
N CYS A 139 24.55 6.83 0.26
CA CYS A 139 25.75 6.46 1.01
C CYS A 139 26.95 7.25 0.50
N GLU A 140 27.41 8.24 1.26
CA GLU A 140 28.57 9.05 0.89
C GLU A 140 29.87 8.23 0.84
N SER A 141 29.94 7.11 1.57
CA SER A 141 31.11 6.24 1.63
C SER A 141 31.31 5.38 0.36
N CYS A 142 30.23 4.91 -0.29
CA CYS A 142 30.36 4.00 -1.43
C CYS A 142 29.48 4.37 -2.63
N GLY A 143 28.75 5.47 -2.59
CA GLY A 143 27.88 5.96 -3.68
C GLY A 143 26.59 5.13 -3.88
N PHE A 144 26.25 4.19 -2.97
CA PHE A 144 25.00 3.43 -3.08
C PHE A 144 23.81 4.34 -2.83
N ILE A 145 22.77 4.21 -3.67
CA ILE A 145 21.51 4.95 -3.54
C ILE A 145 20.39 3.97 -3.22
N ALA A 146 19.58 4.29 -2.22
CA ALA A 146 18.42 3.50 -1.83
C ALA A 146 17.13 4.31 -1.98
N TYR A 147 16.32 3.96 -2.98
CA TYR A 147 14.97 4.52 -3.18
C TYR A 147 13.93 3.83 -2.30
N PRO A 148 12.76 4.46 -2.05
CA PRO A 148 11.63 3.78 -1.42
C PRO A 148 11.31 2.47 -2.12
N ARG A 149 11.16 1.41 -1.32
CA ARG A 149 10.91 0.07 -1.84
C ARG A 149 9.49 -0.06 -2.37
N LEU A 150 9.37 -0.58 -3.60
CA LEU A 150 8.11 -1.06 -4.15
C LEU A 150 8.29 -2.53 -4.55
N SER A 151 7.34 -3.38 -4.14
CA SER A 151 7.31 -4.80 -4.50
C SER A 151 6.15 -5.02 -5.48
N PRO A 152 6.42 -5.20 -6.78
CA PRO A 152 5.38 -5.47 -7.75
C PRO A 152 4.74 -6.83 -7.47
N SER A 153 3.40 -6.87 -7.52
CA SER A 153 2.60 -8.07 -7.31
C SER A 153 1.44 -8.06 -8.30
N ILE A 154 1.14 -9.19 -8.92
CA ILE A 154 -0.06 -9.33 -9.74
C ILE A 154 -1.28 -9.65 -8.87
N ILE A 155 -2.45 -9.28 -9.38
CA ILE A 155 -3.73 -9.78 -8.93
C ILE A 155 -4.56 -10.10 -10.17
N VAL A 156 -5.10 -11.33 -10.27
CA VAL A 156 -5.75 -11.79 -11.50
C VAL A 156 -7.12 -12.39 -11.26
N LEU A 157 -8.11 -11.87 -11.97
CA LEU A 157 -9.43 -12.49 -12.07
C LEU A 157 -9.44 -13.44 -13.26
N VAL A 158 -9.51 -14.74 -12.97
CA VAL A 158 -9.64 -15.80 -13.99
C VAL A 158 -11.11 -16.10 -14.22
N THR A 159 -11.55 -16.10 -15.49
CA THR A 159 -12.93 -16.29 -15.88
C THR A 159 -13.11 -17.49 -16.83
N LYS A 160 -14.27 -18.16 -16.75
CA LYS A 160 -14.68 -19.23 -17.68
C LYS A 160 -16.17 -19.07 -17.99
N GLY A 161 -16.48 -18.44 -19.14
CA GLY A 161 -17.86 -18.06 -19.46
C GLY A 161 -18.43 -17.08 -18.41
N GLU A 162 -19.51 -17.46 -17.73
CA GLU A 162 -20.15 -16.66 -16.69
C GLU A 162 -19.66 -16.95 -15.27
N GLU A 163 -18.57 -17.67 -15.14
CA GLU A 163 -17.96 -18.03 -13.86
C GLU A 163 -16.63 -17.33 -13.65
N MET A 164 -16.29 -17.05 -12.40
CA MET A 164 -14.99 -16.56 -11.97
C MET A 164 -14.37 -17.48 -10.94
N LEU A 165 -13.04 -17.58 -10.97
CA LEU A 165 -12.27 -18.31 -9.98
C LEU A 165 -12.05 -17.42 -8.73
N LEU A 166 -12.38 -17.98 -7.58
CA LEU A 166 -12.05 -17.42 -6.28
C LEU A 166 -11.29 -18.45 -5.45
N ALA A 167 -10.31 -18.00 -4.71
CA ALA A 167 -9.49 -18.82 -3.83
C ALA A 167 -9.42 -18.22 -2.41
N ARG A 168 -9.20 -19.09 -1.45
CA ARG A 168 -8.99 -18.72 -0.04
C ARG A 168 -7.58 -19.14 0.39
N ASN A 169 -6.78 -18.17 0.78
CA ASN A 169 -5.49 -18.45 1.39
C ASN A 169 -5.67 -19.21 2.73
N ALA A 170 -4.80 -20.16 3.01
CA ALA A 170 -4.89 -21.01 4.20
C ALA A 170 -4.77 -20.21 5.54
N ALA A 171 -4.12 -19.05 5.51
CA ALA A 171 -4.00 -18.18 6.67
C ALA A 171 -5.23 -17.28 6.90
N TRP A 172 -6.20 -17.26 5.97
CA TRP A 172 -7.36 -16.39 6.08
C TRP A 172 -8.53 -17.05 6.83
N PRO A 173 -9.41 -16.26 7.45
CA PRO A 173 -10.61 -16.77 8.07
C PRO A 173 -11.50 -17.55 7.08
N ASN A 174 -12.24 -18.52 7.58
CA ASN A 174 -13.20 -19.24 6.78
C ASN A 174 -14.23 -18.29 6.15
N GLY A 175 -14.52 -18.50 4.86
CA GLY A 175 -15.47 -17.68 4.11
C GLY A 175 -14.88 -16.42 3.44
N MET A 176 -13.62 -16.09 3.67
CA MET A 176 -12.93 -14.99 2.97
C MET A 176 -12.28 -15.52 1.71
N PHE A 177 -12.81 -15.16 0.55
CA PHE A 177 -12.27 -15.50 -0.77
C PHE A 177 -11.81 -14.26 -1.51
N SER A 178 -10.79 -14.41 -2.34
CA SER A 178 -10.25 -13.38 -3.23
C SER A 178 -9.87 -13.99 -4.58
N THR A 179 -9.47 -13.12 -5.49
CA THR A 179 -8.75 -13.50 -6.71
C THR A 179 -7.31 -13.88 -6.36
N LEU A 180 -6.62 -14.61 -7.26
CA LEU A 180 -5.22 -15.02 -7.08
C LEU A 180 -4.29 -13.82 -7.14
N ALA A 181 -3.22 -13.85 -6.36
CA ALA A 181 -2.24 -12.75 -6.31
C ALA A 181 -0.88 -13.25 -5.85
N GLY A 182 0.19 -12.83 -6.53
CA GLY A 182 1.54 -13.19 -6.17
C GLY A 182 2.59 -12.18 -6.61
N PHE A 183 3.79 -12.29 -6.04
CA PHE A 183 4.88 -11.37 -6.32
C PHE A 183 5.60 -11.69 -7.62
N VAL A 184 6.04 -10.63 -8.29
CA VAL A 184 6.93 -10.72 -9.45
C VAL A 184 8.32 -11.12 -8.97
N GLU A 185 8.89 -12.17 -9.56
CA GLU A 185 10.24 -12.60 -9.28
C GLU A 185 11.27 -11.91 -10.20
N ALA A 186 12.53 -11.91 -9.75
CA ALA A 186 13.61 -11.30 -10.52
C ALA A 186 13.78 -12.00 -11.89
N GLY A 187 13.65 -11.22 -12.96
CA GLY A 187 13.77 -11.71 -14.34
C GLY A 187 12.44 -12.08 -15.00
N GLU A 188 11.33 -12.07 -14.26
CA GLU A 188 10.01 -12.29 -14.85
C GLU A 188 9.42 -11.02 -15.48
N SER A 189 8.66 -11.20 -16.54
CA SER A 189 7.65 -10.21 -16.93
C SER A 189 6.38 -10.39 -16.08
N ILE A 190 5.55 -9.36 -16.04
CA ILE A 190 4.29 -9.38 -15.29
C ILE A 190 3.33 -10.47 -15.82
N GLU A 191 3.33 -10.66 -17.14
CA GLU A 191 2.55 -11.72 -17.80
C GLU A 191 3.04 -13.12 -17.43
N GLN A 192 4.36 -13.31 -17.33
CA GLN A 192 4.96 -14.58 -16.87
C GLN A 192 4.55 -14.87 -15.42
N THR A 193 4.57 -13.86 -14.56
CA THR A 193 4.12 -13.97 -13.17
C THR A 193 2.65 -14.40 -13.10
N VAL A 194 1.74 -13.83 -13.91
CA VAL A 194 0.34 -14.25 -13.95
C VAL A 194 0.22 -15.75 -14.30
N HIS A 195 0.94 -16.20 -15.31
CA HIS A 195 0.89 -17.61 -15.72
C HIS A 195 1.47 -18.54 -14.65
N ARG A 196 2.57 -18.17 -14.02
CA ARG A 196 3.23 -18.95 -12.96
C ARG A 196 2.35 -19.06 -11.72
N GLU A 197 1.87 -17.93 -11.19
CA GLU A 197 1.06 -17.90 -9.96
C GLU A 197 -0.24 -18.68 -10.14
N VAL A 198 -0.95 -18.54 -11.26
CA VAL A 198 -2.17 -19.31 -11.50
C VAL A 198 -1.87 -20.82 -11.61
N MET A 199 -0.75 -21.18 -12.20
CA MET A 199 -0.34 -22.58 -12.27
C MET A 199 0.07 -23.14 -10.92
N GLU A 200 0.84 -22.39 -10.12
CA GLU A 200 1.34 -22.82 -8.81
C GLU A 200 0.22 -22.91 -7.80
N GLU A 201 -0.60 -21.86 -7.67
CA GLU A 201 -1.64 -21.80 -6.65
C GLU A 201 -2.81 -22.74 -6.90
N VAL A 202 -3.22 -22.93 -8.16
CA VAL A 202 -4.46 -23.67 -8.50
C VAL A 202 -4.37 -24.66 -9.67
N GLY A 203 -3.21 -24.86 -10.27
CA GLY A 203 -2.98 -25.87 -11.34
C GLY A 203 -3.61 -25.52 -12.69
N LEU A 204 -4.05 -24.29 -12.92
CA LEU A 204 -4.72 -23.88 -14.15
C LEU A 204 -3.79 -23.18 -15.14
N ARG A 205 -4.11 -23.32 -16.43
CA ARG A 205 -3.55 -22.50 -17.50
C ARG A 205 -4.54 -21.43 -17.91
N VAL A 206 -4.02 -20.23 -18.18
CA VAL A 206 -4.81 -19.08 -18.60
C VAL A 206 -4.32 -18.50 -19.92
N LYS A 207 -5.18 -17.76 -20.59
CA LYS A 207 -4.93 -17.07 -21.85
C LYS A 207 -5.60 -15.70 -21.87
N ASN A 208 -5.41 -14.94 -22.93
CA ASN A 208 -6.10 -13.67 -23.19
C ASN A 208 -5.97 -12.68 -22.02
N LEU A 209 -4.75 -12.53 -21.49
CA LEU A 209 -4.46 -11.60 -20.42
C LEU A 209 -4.80 -10.17 -20.84
N LYS A 210 -5.55 -9.46 -20.01
CA LYS A 210 -5.89 -8.04 -20.20
C LYS A 210 -5.55 -7.28 -18.94
N TYR A 211 -4.66 -6.29 -19.06
CA TYR A 211 -4.37 -5.38 -17.98
C TYR A 211 -5.62 -4.59 -17.60
N PHE A 212 -5.91 -4.55 -16.31
CA PHE A 212 -7.06 -3.82 -15.76
C PHE A 212 -6.64 -2.48 -15.16
N GLY A 213 -5.56 -2.45 -14.40
CA GLY A 213 -5.07 -1.26 -13.70
C GLY A 213 -4.03 -1.59 -12.65
N SER A 214 -3.47 -0.57 -11.97
CA SER A 214 -2.54 -0.77 -10.85
C SER A 214 -2.95 0.04 -9.63
N GLN A 215 -2.55 -0.40 -8.45
CA GLN A 215 -2.88 0.24 -7.18
C GLN A 215 -1.72 0.07 -6.18
N SER A 216 -1.36 1.16 -5.51
CA SER A 216 -0.51 1.06 -4.33
C SER A 216 -1.23 0.30 -3.22
N TRP A 217 -0.55 -0.68 -2.64
CA TRP A 217 -1.06 -1.49 -1.54
C TRP A 217 -0.03 -1.51 -0.41
N PRO A 218 -0.15 -0.59 0.57
CA PRO A 218 0.88 -0.32 1.58
C PRO A 218 0.90 -1.37 2.71
N PHE A 219 0.99 -2.67 2.33
CA PHE A 219 1.03 -3.80 3.25
C PHE A 219 2.09 -4.83 2.83
N PRO A 220 3.38 -4.57 3.09
CA PRO A 220 3.93 -3.27 3.52
C PRO A 220 4.17 -2.29 2.37
N ASN A 221 4.54 -2.73 1.15
CA ASN A 221 5.00 -1.87 0.06
C ASN A 221 4.69 -2.41 -1.34
N SER A 222 3.56 -3.11 -1.49
CA SER A 222 3.18 -3.70 -2.78
C SER A 222 2.67 -2.65 -3.76
N LEU A 223 3.02 -2.84 -5.04
CA LEU A 223 2.34 -2.26 -6.19
C LEU A 223 1.53 -3.37 -6.86
N MET A 224 0.22 -3.36 -6.67
CA MET A 224 -0.68 -4.36 -7.27
C MET A 224 -0.94 -4.03 -8.74
N LEU A 225 -0.79 -5.02 -9.63
CA LEU A 225 -1.06 -4.95 -11.06
C LEU A 225 -2.21 -5.90 -11.38
N GLY A 226 -3.38 -5.35 -11.67
CA GLY A 226 -4.61 -6.08 -11.89
C GLY A 226 -4.76 -6.59 -13.32
N PHE A 227 -5.17 -7.85 -13.47
CA PHE A 227 -5.44 -8.49 -14.74
C PHE A 227 -6.78 -9.22 -14.76
N HIS A 228 -7.39 -9.25 -15.93
CA HIS A 228 -8.37 -10.26 -16.31
C HIS A 228 -7.67 -11.31 -17.16
N ALA A 229 -8.00 -12.59 -16.93
CA ALA A 229 -7.51 -13.72 -17.73
C ALA A 229 -8.67 -14.69 -18.02
N GLU A 230 -8.59 -15.37 -19.14
CA GLU A 230 -9.54 -16.44 -19.46
C GLU A 230 -8.93 -17.82 -19.13
N TYR A 231 -9.72 -18.71 -18.55
CA TYR A 231 -9.35 -20.10 -18.38
C TYR A 231 -9.02 -20.71 -19.76
N ASP A 232 -7.91 -21.44 -19.82
CA ASP A 232 -7.51 -22.18 -21.01
C ASP A 232 -7.68 -23.70 -20.81
N SER A 233 -7.02 -24.24 -19.80
CA SER A 233 -7.03 -25.69 -19.53
C SER A 233 -6.59 -26.01 -18.09
N GLY A 234 -6.73 -27.27 -17.68
CA GLY A 234 -6.33 -27.79 -16.37
C GLY A 234 -7.53 -28.00 -15.43
N ASP A 235 -7.27 -28.71 -14.34
CA ASP A 235 -8.21 -28.92 -13.25
C ASP A 235 -7.73 -28.16 -12.02
N ILE A 236 -8.67 -27.73 -11.16
CA ILE A 236 -8.32 -27.02 -9.93
C ILE A 236 -7.60 -27.97 -8.98
N VAL A 237 -6.32 -27.68 -8.73
CA VAL A 237 -5.47 -28.37 -7.76
C VAL A 237 -4.82 -27.33 -6.87
N CYS A 238 -5.37 -27.18 -5.67
CA CYS A 238 -4.89 -26.19 -4.72
C CYS A 238 -3.47 -26.52 -4.22
N GLN A 239 -2.59 -25.52 -4.18
CA GLN A 239 -1.24 -25.64 -3.62
C GLN A 239 -1.32 -25.90 -2.11
N PRO A 240 -0.75 -27.02 -1.63
CA PRO A 240 -0.80 -27.35 -0.20
C PRO A 240 -0.12 -26.29 0.67
N GLY A 241 -0.79 -25.85 1.73
CA GLY A 241 -0.26 -24.88 2.70
C GLY A 241 -0.47 -23.42 2.32
N GLU A 242 -0.79 -23.11 1.07
CA GLU A 242 -1.05 -21.75 0.61
C GLU A 242 -2.54 -21.54 0.27
N ILE A 243 -3.11 -22.38 -0.56
CA ILE A 243 -4.51 -22.30 -0.95
C ILE A 243 -5.31 -23.40 -0.25
N ALA A 244 -6.18 -23.01 0.67
CA ALA A 244 -7.03 -23.95 1.39
C ALA A 244 -8.25 -24.41 0.58
N GLU A 245 -8.76 -23.57 -0.31
CA GLU A 245 -9.92 -23.83 -1.16
C GLU A 245 -9.91 -22.92 -2.37
N ALA A 246 -10.22 -23.48 -3.56
CA ALA A 246 -10.47 -22.69 -4.76
C ALA A 246 -11.72 -23.22 -5.46
N LYS A 247 -12.53 -22.33 -6.01
CA LYS A 247 -13.79 -22.68 -6.67
C LYS A 247 -14.17 -21.71 -7.77
N SER A 248 -14.86 -22.23 -8.76
CA SER A 248 -15.56 -21.44 -9.77
C SER A 248 -16.92 -21.00 -9.21
N VAL A 249 -17.24 -19.72 -9.33
CA VAL A 249 -18.46 -19.10 -8.80
C VAL A 249 -19.13 -18.29 -9.90
N SER A 250 -20.43 -18.49 -10.11
CA SER A 250 -21.18 -17.66 -11.06
C SER A 250 -21.27 -16.22 -10.58
N TYR A 251 -21.15 -15.26 -11.50
CA TYR A 251 -21.36 -13.84 -11.22
C TYR A 251 -22.74 -13.54 -10.61
N THR A 252 -23.75 -14.34 -10.94
CA THR A 252 -25.12 -14.16 -10.42
C THR A 252 -25.25 -14.48 -8.93
N HIS A 253 -24.27 -15.19 -8.36
CA HIS A 253 -24.25 -15.57 -6.94
C HIS A 253 -23.45 -14.61 -6.07
N LEU A 254 -22.80 -13.61 -6.68
CA LEU A 254 -22.08 -12.59 -5.93
C LEU A 254 -23.04 -11.47 -5.53
N THR A 255 -23.43 -11.45 -4.28
CA THR A 255 -24.06 -10.26 -3.69
C THR A 255 -22.98 -9.23 -3.43
N LEU A 256 -22.91 -8.19 -4.27
CA LEU A 256 -22.16 -6.99 -3.90
C LEU A 256 -22.81 -6.40 -2.64
N PRO A 257 -22.02 -5.95 -1.64
CA PRO A 257 -22.58 -5.22 -0.52
C PRO A 257 -23.34 -4.02 -1.08
N THR A 258 -24.66 -4.05 -0.99
CA THR A 258 -25.49 -2.88 -1.26
C THR A 258 -25.11 -1.84 -0.23
N LYS A 259 -24.60 -0.68 -0.69
CA LYS A 259 -24.47 0.48 0.18
C LYS A 259 -25.86 0.75 0.77
N ALA A 260 -26.00 0.50 2.09
CA ALA A 260 -27.11 1.05 2.86
C ALA A 260 -26.89 2.53 3.10
#